data_0a4a34b9a39e206ab56f396e7aa65c09
#
_entry.id   0a4a34b9a39e206ab56f396e7aa65c09
#
_cell.length_a   1.000
_cell.length_b   1.000
_cell.length_c   1.000
_cell.angle_alpha   90.00
_cell.angle_beta   90.00
_cell.angle_gamma   90.00
#
_symmetry.space_group_name_H-M   'P 1'
#
loop_
_entity.id
_entity.type
_entity.pdbx_description
1 polymer ?
#
loop_
_entity_poly.entity_id
_entity_poly.type
_entity_poly.pdbx_seq_one_letter_code
_entity_poly.pdbx_strand_id
1 'polypeptide(L)'
;MRKVLDYILEKFPDQRPKIIDLYNNDDDFRSLCGDYLTTTETLEECRLNGIKDKKFENEFLRVHVELEKEIIHLLEMNQNK
;
A
#
# COMPACT_ATOMS: atom_id res chain seq x y z
N MET A 1 -11.93 -8.73 6.78
CA MET A 1 -10.57 -8.62 6.24
C MET A 1 -10.63 -8.07 4.81
N ARG A 2 -9.87 -7.05 4.54
CA ARG A 2 -9.85 -6.46 3.20
C ARG A 2 -8.99 -7.30 2.28
N LYS A 3 -9.42 -7.41 1.04
CA LYS A 3 -8.57 -8.01 0.03
C LYS A 3 -7.56 -6.97 -0.44
N VAL A 4 -6.31 -7.40 -0.57
CA VAL A 4 -5.22 -6.48 -0.94
C VAL A 4 -5.52 -5.76 -2.24
N LEU A 5 -5.89 -6.51 -3.27
CA LEU A 5 -6.15 -5.90 -4.59
C LEU A 5 -7.27 -4.86 -4.52
N ASP A 6 -8.36 -5.18 -3.82
CA ASP A 6 -9.49 -4.26 -3.69
C ASP A 6 -9.06 -2.97 -3.00
N TYR A 7 -8.24 -3.07 -1.95
CA TYR A 7 -7.76 -1.90 -1.23
C TYR A 7 -6.91 -0.99 -2.13
N ILE A 8 -6.01 -1.59 -2.90
CA ILE A 8 -5.13 -0.82 -3.78
C ILE A 8 -5.94 -0.14 -4.90
N LEU A 9 -6.95 -0.84 -5.43
CA LEU A 9 -7.81 -0.25 -6.46
C LEU A 9 -8.60 0.94 -5.94
N GLU A 10 -8.99 0.92 -4.67
CA GLU A 10 -9.66 2.05 -4.04
C GLU A 10 -8.73 3.25 -3.86
N LYS A 11 -7.46 2.97 -3.54
CA LYS A 11 -6.47 4.02 -3.31
C LYS A 11 -6.03 4.70 -4.59
N PHE A 12 -5.96 3.95 -5.68
CA PHE A 12 -5.47 4.47 -6.95
C PHE A 12 -6.48 4.15 -8.06
N PRO A 13 -7.66 4.77 -8.00
CA PRO A 13 -8.74 4.42 -8.93
C PRO A 13 -8.44 4.71 -10.40
N ASP A 14 -7.55 5.66 -10.67
CA ASP A 14 -7.21 6.03 -12.04
C ASP A 14 -6.24 5.04 -12.70
N GLN A 15 -5.69 4.12 -11.91
CA GLN A 15 -4.69 3.18 -12.39
C GLN A 15 -5.19 1.74 -12.42
N ARG A 16 -6.50 1.54 -12.44
CA ARG A 16 -7.07 0.20 -12.32
C ARG A 16 -6.49 -0.84 -13.26
N PRO A 17 -6.46 -0.62 -14.58
CA PRO A 17 -5.95 -1.65 -15.48
C PRO A 17 -4.49 -2.01 -15.21
N LYS A 18 -3.70 -1.01 -14.90
CA LYS A 18 -2.28 -1.20 -14.64
C LYS A 18 -2.05 -1.95 -13.33
N ILE A 19 -2.81 -1.60 -12.31
CA ILE A 19 -2.72 -2.28 -11.00
C ILE A 19 -3.07 -3.76 -11.16
N ILE A 20 -4.14 -4.05 -11.85
CA ILE A 20 -4.58 -5.43 -12.06
C ILE A 20 -3.50 -6.22 -12.82
N ASP A 21 -2.96 -5.62 -13.86
CA ASP A 21 -1.92 -6.25 -14.66
C ASP A 21 -0.67 -6.56 -13.82
N LEU A 22 -0.17 -5.57 -13.09
CA LEU A 22 1.00 -5.75 -12.25
C LEU A 22 0.75 -6.74 -11.13
N TYR A 23 -0.42 -6.67 -10.51
CA TYR A 23 -0.76 -7.58 -9.41
C TYR A 23 -0.76 -9.03 -9.86
N ASN A 24 -1.21 -9.27 -11.07
CA ASN A 24 -1.27 -10.64 -11.61
C ASN A 24 0.05 -11.15 -12.14
N ASN A 25 0.94 -10.25 -12.58
CA ASN A 25 2.15 -10.66 -13.30
C ASN A 25 3.46 -10.35 -12.60
N ASP A 26 3.42 -9.64 -11.48
CA ASP A 26 4.63 -9.22 -10.78
C ASP A 26 4.51 -9.56 -9.30
N ASP A 27 5.26 -10.56 -8.86
CA ASP A 27 5.23 -11.02 -7.47
C ASP A 27 5.72 -9.94 -6.51
N ASP A 28 6.70 -9.14 -6.93
CA ASP A 28 7.24 -8.08 -6.09
C ASP A 28 6.19 -6.99 -5.87
N PHE A 29 5.44 -6.65 -6.91
CA PHE A 29 4.36 -5.68 -6.78
C PHE A 29 3.28 -6.18 -5.84
N ARG A 30 2.95 -7.48 -5.95
CA ARG A 30 1.94 -8.09 -5.08
C ARG A 30 2.36 -8.05 -3.62
N SER A 31 3.62 -8.39 -3.34
CA SER A 31 4.17 -8.32 -1.98
C SER A 31 4.15 -6.89 -1.45
N LEU A 32 4.51 -5.93 -2.29
CA LEU A 32 4.53 -4.52 -1.91
C LEU A 32 3.13 -4.05 -1.54
N CYS A 33 2.13 -4.43 -2.31
CA CYS A 33 0.74 -4.09 -2.01
C CYS A 33 0.28 -4.69 -0.70
N GLY A 34 0.67 -5.93 -0.42
CA GLY A 34 0.35 -6.60 0.83
C GLY A 34 0.96 -5.87 2.03
N ASP A 35 2.22 -5.49 1.91
CA ASP A 35 2.90 -4.74 2.97
C ASP A 35 2.23 -3.38 3.21
N TYR A 36 1.82 -2.72 2.13
CA TYR A 36 1.13 -1.44 2.23
C TYR A 36 -0.17 -1.57 3.01
N LEU A 37 -0.97 -2.59 2.70
CA LEU A 37 -2.21 -2.84 3.43
C LEU A 37 -1.93 -3.15 4.89
N THR A 38 -0.92 -3.97 5.16
CA THR A 38 -0.55 -4.34 6.54
C THR A 38 -0.20 -3.11 7.36
N THR A 39 0.61 -2.19 6.81
CA THR A 39 0.95 -0.97 7.55
C THR A 39 -0.27 -0.08 7.76
N THR A 40 -1.18 -0.03 6.79
CA THR A 40 -2.43 0.72 6.94
C THR A 40 -3.25 0.17 8.10
N GLU A 41 -3.41 -1.14 8.15
CA GLU A 41 -4.22 -1.78 9.20
C GLU A 41 -3.57 -1.61 10.57
N THR A 42 -2.25 -1.72 10.64
CA THR A 42 -1.52 -1.51 11.88
C THR A 42 -1.72 -0.10 12.42
N LEU A 43 -1.63 0.90 11.53
CA LEU A 43 -1.85 2.30 11.93
C LEU A 43 -3.30 2.52 12.39
N GLU A 44 -4.26 1.90 11.72
CA GLU A 44 -5.66 1.99 12.13
C GLU A 44 -5.87 1.38 13.50
N GLU A 45 -5.26 0.22 13.77
CA GLU A 45 -5.35 -0.42 15.06
C GLU A 45 -4.74 0.43 16.17
N CYS A 46 -3.59 1.04 15.92
CA CYS A 46 -2.96 1.93 16.88
C CYS A 46 -3.89 3.07 17.26
N ARG A 47 -4.57 3.63 16.27
CA ARG A 47 -5.48 4.74 16.48
C ARG A 47 -6.72 4.31 17.25
N LEU A 48 -7.29 3.16 16.88
CA LEU A 48 -8.53 2.66 17.50
C LEU A 48 -8.31 2.21 18.93
N ASN A 49 -7.14 1.61 19.20
CA ASN A 49 -6.84 1.07 20.54
C ASN A 49 -6.21 2.11 21.47
N GLY A 50 -6.07 3.34 21.01
CA GLY A 50 -5.53 4.41 21.83
C GLY A 50 -4.07 4.26 22.19
N ILE A 51 -3.31 3.56 21.38
CA ILE A 51 -1.87 3.41 21.60
C ILE A 51 -1.23 4.77 21.44
N LYS A 52 -0.56 5.24 22.49
CA LYS A 52 -0.03 6.60 22.53
C LYS A 52 1.48 6.66 22.28
N ASP A 53 2.07 5.58 21.83
CA ASP A 53 3.49 5.57 21.50
C ASP A 53 3.71 6.23 20.13
N LYS A 54 3.99 7.52 20.18
CA LYS A 54 4.17 8.30 18.95
C LYS A 54 5.39 7.87 18.16
N LYS A 55 6.39 7.36 18.83
CA LYS A 55 7.59 6.89 18.15
C LYS A 55 7.26 5.69 17.27
N PHE A 56 6.49 4.76 17.82
CA PHE A 56 6.04 3.58 17.08
C PHE A 56 5.17 3.98 15.90
N GLU A 57 4.19 4.87 16.15
CA GLU A 57 3.30 5.35 15.11
C GLU A 57 4.06 6.05 13.99
N ASN A 58 5.02 6.91 14.36
CA ASN A 58 5.81 7.65 13.36
C ASN A 58 6.66 6.72 12.51
N GLU A 59 7.21 5.67 13.09
CA GLU A 59 7.99 4.70 12.34
C GLU A 59 7.14 3.96 11.32
N PHE A 60 5.95 3.53 11.73
CA PHE A 60 5.03 2.86 10.81
C PHE A 60 4.51 3.80 9.74
N LEU A 61 4.28 5.06 10.10
CA LEU A 61 3.83 6.04 9.13
C LEU A 61 4.90 6.28 8.07
N ARG A 62 6.17 6.33 8.47
CA ARG A 62 7.28 6.49 7.54
C ARG A 62 7.35 5.32 6.56
N VAL A 63 7.25 4.10 7.08
CA VAL A 63 7.26 2.90 6.24
C VAL A 63 6.08 2.93 5.26
N HIS A 64 4.92 3.30 5.76
CA HIS A 64 3.72 3.40 4.94
C HIS A 64 3.90 4.36 3.77
N VAL A 65 4.47 5.54 4.05
CA VAL A 65 4.73 6.56 3.02
C VAL A 65 5.73 6.04 1.99
N GLU A 66 6.78 5.36 2.44
CA GLU A 66 7.78 4.80 1.52
C GLU A 66 7.18 3.71 0.64
N LEU A 67 6.32 2.87 1.19
CA LEU A 67 5.65 1.84 0.40
C LEU A 67 4.72 2.47 -0.64
N GLU A 68 4.03 3.52 -0.27
CA GLU A 68 3.16 4.23 -1.20
C GLU A 68 3.96 4.82 -2.35
N LYS A 69 5.09 5.45 -2.05
CA LYS A 69 5.97 6.00 -3.09
C LYS A 69 6.46 4.92 -4.04
N GLU A 70 6.79 3.76 -3.50
CA GLU A 70 7.26 2.65 -4.32
C GLU A 70 6.17 2.16 -5.25
N ILE A 71 4.95 2.04 -4.75
CA ILE A 71 3.82 1.64 -5.57
C ILE A 71 3.61 2.64 -6.71
N ILE A 72 3.59 3.92 -6.38
CA ILE A 72 3.41 4.98 -7.37
C ILE A 72 4.52 4.93 -8.42
N HIS A 73 5.75 4.74 -7.97
CA HIS A 73 6.90 4.66 -8.85
C HIS A 73 6.76 3.52 -9.86
N LEU A 74 6.37 2.34 -9.39
CA LEU A 74 6.18 1.18 -10.26
C LEU A 74 5.04 1.41 -11.26
N LEU A 75 3.96 2.06 -10.82
CA LEU A 75 2.86 2.39 -11.70
C LEU A 75 3.30 3.37 -12.79
N GLU A 76 4.11 4.35 -12.43
CA GLU A 76 4.61 5.33 -13.40
C GLU A 76 5.59 4.71 -14.38
N MET A 77 6.46 3.84 -13.90
CA MET A 77 7.43 3.17 -14.77
C MET A 77 6.77 2.34 -15.85
N ASN A 78 5.59 1.82 -15.59
CA ASN A 78 4.89 0.94 -16.51
C ASN A 78 3.93 1.67 -17.44
N GLN A 79 3.95 3.00 -17.43
CA GLN A 79 3.07 3.79 -18.29
C GLN A 79 3.56 3.96 -19.70
N ASN A 80 4.85 3.79 -19.91
CA ASN A 80 5.45 4.05 -21.22
C ASN A 80 5.46 2.82 -22.12
N LYS A 81 4.42 2.69 -22.88
CA LYS A 81 4.37 1.64 -23.88
C LYS A 81 3.88 2.16 -25.20
#